data_06827fec1b062c545cae586d0dc177a3
#
_entry.id   06827fec1b062c545cae586d0dc177a3
#
_cell.length_a   1.000
_cell.length_b   1.000
_cell.length_c   1.000
_cell.angle_alpha   90.00
_cell.angle_beta   90.00
_cell.angle_gamma   90.00
#
_symmetry.space_group_name_H-M   'P 1'
#
loop_
_entity.id
_entity.type
_entity.pdbx_description
1 polymer ?
#
loop_
_entity_poly.entity_id
_entity_poly.type
_entity_poly.pdbx_seq_one_letter_code
_entity_poly.pdbx_strand_id
1 'polypeptide(L)'
;MMKGSLLSLVCASALLSSIAAPARADDTASYSIETEVKVLSDQRTRSISDSLNRPAMQLGVQFAHESGLIALAQLSTISSKSYTGSAGYDVLLATGWRFGDPDGWHYGLGLATEFFPGAKFDAPYAFDLNTGEPTNVRRTRYDTSYAVLELGWGALDARILNVLSKNYRGASTGGVCGQMLALSADPARALDCYARGDHNSRGSWLVDLDYKIPLSDKTTLKLHAGTQRIKNFKEANYSDYSIGVLHKQWGFEWSADYVMPKTKTRELFQVVDGNKIRSVDGNRLVLAVSRKF
;
A
#
# COMPACT_ATOMS: atom_id res chain seq x y z
N MET A 1 -3.09 20.57 17.82
CA MET A 1 -1.88 20.06 17.15
C MET A 1 -2.25 18.78 16.43
N MET A 2 -2.50 18.88 15.14
CA MET A 2 -2.75 17.71 14.29
C MET A 2 -1.44 16.98 14.08
N LYS A 3 -1.33 15.77 14.64
CA LYS A 3 -0.23 14.86 14.36
C LYS A 3 -0.82 13.67 13.59
N GLY A 4 -0.74 13.71 12.31
CA GLY A 4 -1.13 12.57 11.47
C GLY A 4 -0.54 12.72 10.09
N SER A 5 0.11 11.68 9.62
CA SER A 5 0.57 11.57 8.25
C SER A 5 -0.46 10.80 7.45
N LEU A 6 -0.84 11.32 6.34
CA LEU A 6 -1.68 10.67 5.36
C LEU A 6 -0.83 10.06 4.25
N LEU A 7 -1.28 8.96 3.76
CA LEU A 7 -0.86 8.28 2.54
C LEU A 7 0.41 7.44 2.59
N SER A 8 0.19 6.19 2.79
CA SER A 8 1.09 5.12 2.36
C SER A 8 0.26 3.92 1.91
N LEU A 9 0.50 3.38 0.75
CA LEU A 9 -0.29 2.28 0.20
C LEU A 9 0.50 1.03 -0.14
N VAL A 10 -0.14 -0.02 0.02
CA VAL A 10 0.15 -1.45 0.04
C VAL A 10 0.80 -2.02 -1.22
N CYS A 11 1.82 -2.78 -1.00
CA CYS A 11 2.18 -3.91 -1.84
C CYS A 11 1.18 -5.08 -1.71
N ALA A 12 -0.05 -4.90 -2.13
CA ALA A 12 -0.86 -6.04 -2.53
C ALA A 12 -0.27 -6.74 -3.77
N SER A 13 0.77 -6.11 -4.35
CA SER A 13 1.41 -6.53 -5.59
C SER A 13 2.30 -7.76 -5.50
N ALA A 14 2.84 -8.08 -4.35
CA ALA A 14 3.75 -9.22 -4.24
C ALA A 14 3.06 -10.57 -3.97
N LEU A 15 1.77 -10.56 -3.65
CA LEU A 15 1.15 -11.72 -3.01
C LEU A 15 0.28 -12.57 -3.92
N LEU A 16 -0.18 -12.05 -5.05
CA LEU A 16 -0.97 -12.84 -6.00
C LEU A 16 -0.11 -13.53 -7.09
N SER A 17 1.12 -13.12 -7.27
CA SER A 17 1.96 -13.58 -8.37
C SER A 17 2.98 -14.69 -8.03
N SER A 18 2.99 -15.21 -6.81
CA SER A 18 3.91 -16.29 -6.42
C SER A 18 3.20 -17.59 -6.06
N ILE A 19 2.25 -18.02 -6.88
CA ILE A 19 1.84 -19.44 -6.86
C ILE A 19 2.85 -20.21 -7.71
N ALA A 20 4.08 -20.34 -7.19
CA ALA A 20 4.90 -21.48 -7.53
C ALA A 20 4.24 -22.68 -6.83
N ALA A 21 3.96 -23.74 -7.56
CA ALA A 21 3.37 -24.95 -7.01
C ALA A 21 4.13 -25.38 -5.74
N PRO A 22 3.45 -25.64 -4.62
CA PRO A 22 4.08 -26.12 -3.42
C PRO A 22 4.75 -27.46 -3.70
N ALA A 23 6.01 -27.57 -3.34
CA ALA A 23 6.65 -28.86 -3.28
C ALA A 23 6.04 -29.64 -2.11
N ARG A 24 5.32 -30.72 -2.40
CA ARG A 24 4.65 -31.67 -1.52
C ARG A 24 3.35 -31.20 -0.87
N ALA A 25 2.28 -31.20 -1.68
CA ALA A 25 0.98 -31.61 -1.16
C ALA A 25 0.85 -33.13 -1.37
N ASP A 26 0.18 -33.81 -0.47
CA ASP A 26 -0.36 -35.17 -0.72
C ASP A 26 -1.13 -35.10 -2.04
N ASP A 27 -0.95 -36.09 -2.95
CA ASP A 27 -1.52 -36.11 -4.31
C ASP A 27 -3.07 -36.06 -4.38
N THR A 28 -3.73 -35.72 -3.28
CA THR A 28 -5.20 -35.65 -3.13
C THR A 28 -5.73 -34.30 -2.62
N ALA A 29 -4.88 -33.36 -2.24
CA ALA A 29 -5.38 -32.10 -1.69
C ALA A 29 -5.73 -31.09 -2.80
N SER A 30 -7.01 -30.71 -2.89
CA SER A 30 -7.52 -29.70 -3.83
C SER A 30 -7.14 -28.26 -3.48
N TYR A 31 -6.35 -28.04 -2.44
CA TYR A 31 -5.93 -26.73 -1.97
C TYR A 31 -4.49 -26.72 -1.48
N SER A 32 -3.91 -25.51 -1.42
CA SER A 32 -2.62 -25.25 -0.79
C SER A 32 -2.71 -24.11 0.21
N ILE A 33 -1.91 -24.19 1.26
CA ILE A 33 -1.70 -23.11 2.21
C ILE A 33 -0.20 -22.81 2.26
N GLU A 34 0.17 -21.57 2.04
CA GLU A 34 1.54 -21.10 2.15
C GLU A 34 1.61 -20.03 3.26
N THR A 35 2.55 -20.17 4.16
CA THR A 35 2.86 -19.15 5.19
C THR A 35 4.19 -18.49 4.86
N GLU A 36 4.27 -17.17 4.89
CA GLU A 36 5.52 -16.44 4.69
C GLU A 36 5.83 -15.57 5.92
N VAL A 37 7.08 -15.65 6.37
CA VAL A 37 7.66 -14.69 7.33
C VAL A 37 8.72 -13.88 6.59
N LYS A 38 8.63 -12.54 6.68
CA LYS A 38 9.54 -11.62 6.00
C LYS A 38 10.03 -10.54 6.96
N VAL A 39 11.33 -10.24 6.88
CA VAL A 39 11.96 -9.10 7.54
C VAL A 39 12.45 -8.15 6.47
N LEU A 40 12.15 -6.85 6.64
CA LEU A 40 12.47 -5.80 5.67
C LEU A 40 13.25 -4.68 6.36
N SER A 41 14.14 -4.03 5.62
CA SER A 41 14.80 -2.81 6.10
C SER A 41 13.83 -1.62 6.19
N ASP A 42 12.71 -1.68 5.46
CA ASP A 42 11.67 -0.65 5.43
C ASP A 42 10.40 -1.22 4.82
N GLN A 43 9.28 -1.20 5.56
CA GLN A 43 7.98 -1.57 5.03
C GLN A 43 7.45 -0.44 4.15
N ARG A 44 7.25 -0.73 2.88
CA ARG A 44 6.76 0.23 1.90
C ARG A 44 5.57 -0.30 1.13
N THR A 45 4.72 0.62 0.86
CA THR A 45 3.54 0.46 0.06
C THR A 45 3.61 1.40 -1.11
N ARG A 46 3.56 0.87 -2.34
CA ARG A 46 3.69 1.67 -3.56
C ARG A 46 4.84 2.68 -3.42
N SER A 47 5.99 2.19 -3.00
CA SER A 47 7.23 2.94 -2.77
C SER A 47 7.20 3.99 -1.64
N ILE A 48 6.09 4.15 -0.89
CA ILE A 48 6.00 5.05 0.27
C ILE A 48 6.20 4.25 1.57
N SER A 49 7.00 4.76 2.50
CA SER A 49 7.30 4.05 3.74
C SER A 49 6.17 4.09 4.77
N ASP A 50 5.68 2.92 5.16
CA ASP A 50 4.72 2.73 6.25
C ASP A 50 5.42 2.62 7.62
N SER A 51 6.65 2.10 7.64
CA SER A 51 7.44 1.93 8.86
C SER A 51 8.32 3.13 9.23
N LEU A 52 8.13 4.28 8.58
CA LEU A 52 8.91 5.51 8.78
C LEU A 52 10.41 5.30 8.50
N ASN A 53 10.73 4.58 7.43
CA ASN A 53 12.07 4.20 7.00
C ASN A 53 12.83 3.36 8.05
N ARG A 54 12.14 2.52 8.81
CA ARG A 54 12.69 1.64 9.85
C ARG A 54 12.45 0.17 9.51
N PRO A 55 13.26 -0.75 10.04
CA PRO A 55 13.03 -2.17 9.88
C PRO A 55 11.62 -2.60 10.30
N ALA A 56 11.08 -3.57 9.58
CA ALA A 56 9.74 -4.06 9.75
C ALA A 56 9.68 -5.58 9.54
N MET A 57 8.60 -6.19 10.01
CA MET A 57 8.29 -7.60 9.81
C MET A 57 6.93 -7.74 9.14
N GLN A 58 6.79 -8.78 8.32
CA GLN A 58 5.52 -9.22 7.76
C GLN A 58 5.31 -10.71 8.05
N LEU A 59 4.07 -11.07 8.32
CA LEU A 59 3.57 -12.44 8.38
C LEU A 59 2.42 -12.56 7.41
N GLY A 60 2.53 -13.46 6.44
CA GLY A 60 1.50 -13.72 5.43
C GLY A 60 1.02 -15.16 5.50
N VAL A 61 -0.26 -15.37 5.24
CA VAL A 61 -0.86 -16.70 4.99
C VAL A 61 -1.68 -16.59 3.72
N GLN A 62 -1.38 -17.44 2.78
CA GLN A 62 -2.09 -17.54 1.50
C GLN A 62 -2.75 -18.90 1.37
N PHE A 63 -4.00 -18.90 0.97
CA PHE A 63 -4.77 -20.08 0.60
C PHE A 63 -5.04 -20.04 -0.92
N ALA A 64 -4.88 -21.16 -1.60
CA ALA A 64 -5.26 -21.33 -2.99
C ALA A 64 -5.96 -22.68 -3.17
N HIS A 65 -7.06 -22.70 -3.93
CA HIS A 65 -7.85 -23.87 -4.24
C HIS A 65 -7.84 -24.11 -5.76
N GLU A 66 -7.94 -25.35 -6.19
CA GLU A 66 -7.94 -25.74 -7.63
C GLU A 66 -9.05 -25.06 -8.44
N SER A 67 -10.18 -24.66 -7.82
CA SER A 67 -11.24 -23.88 -8.46
C SER A 67 -10.83 -22.45 -8.83
N GLY A 68 -9.59 -22.04 -8.53
CA GLY A 68 -9.11 -20.68 -8.70
C GLY A 68 -9.40 -19.76 -7.51
N LEU A 69 -10.12 -20.21 -6.48
CA LEU A 69 -10.35 -19.41 -5.26
C LEU A 69 -9.02 -19.17 -4.56
N ILE A 70 -8.76 -17.92 -4.22
CA ILE A 70 -7.60 -17.49 -3.44
C ILE A 70 -8.05 -16.63 -2.25
N ALA A 71 -7.33 -16.76 -1.15
CA ALA A 71 -7.49 -15.88 0.01
C ALA A 71 -6.11 -15.56 0.61
N LEU A 72 -6.00 -14.37 1.18
CA LEU A 72 -4.79 -13.86 1.79
C LEU A 72 -5.11 -13.16 3.09
N ALA A 73 -4.28 -13.41 4.11
CA ALA A 73 -4.18 -12.59 5.30
C ALA A 73 -2.71 -12.20 5.50
N GLN A 74 -2.45 -10.91 5.69
CA GLN A 74 -1.11 -10.42 5.97
C GLN A 74 -1.15 -9.44 7.13
N LEU A 75 -0.19 -9.56 8.02
CA LEU A 75 0.08 -8.61 9.10
C LEU A 75 1.46 -8.00 8.85
N SER A 76 1.56 -6.66 8.91
CA SER A 76 2.82 -5.94 8.72
C SER A 76 3.03 -4.93 9.83
N THR A 77 4.26 -4.78 10.29
CA THR A 77 4.58 -3.71 11.26
C THR A 77 4.68 -2.36 10.55
N ILE A 78 4.02 -1.36 11.12
CA ILE A 78 3.97 0.01 10.63
C ILE A 78 4.33 1.02 11.72
N SER A 79 4.52 2.28 11.35
CA SER A 79 4.80 3.34 12.32
C SER A 79 3.51 3.99 12.83
N SER A 80 3.31 4.02 14.16
CA SER A 80 2.23 4.80 14.79
C SER A 80 2.41 6.32 14.62
N LYS A 81 3.55 6.79 14.12
CA LYS A 81 3.76 8.19 13.73
C LYS A 81 3.17 8.46 12.35
N SER A 82 3.27 7.50 11.42
CA SER A 82 2.63 7.58 10.10
C SER A 82 1.12 7.40 10.20
N TYR A 83 0.68 6.50 11.07
CA TYR A 83 -0.73 6.15 11.29
C TYR A 83 -1.11 6.46 12.73
N THR A 84 -1.55 7.69 12.96
CA THR A 84 -1.84 8.22 14.30
C THR A 84 -2.81 7.30 15.05
N GLY A 85 -2.42 6.90 16.26
CA GLY A 85 -3.23 6.04 17.13
C GLY A 85 -3.19 4.57 16.75
N SER A 86 -2.41 4.15 15.73
CA SER A 86 -2.31 2.73 15.36
C SER A 86 -1.62 1.92 16.45
N ALA A 87 -1.98 0.64 16.51
CA ALA A 87 -1.32 -0.36 17.38
C ALA A 87 0.09 -0.74 16.90
N GLY A 88 0.60 -0.12 15.82
CA GLY A 88 1.94 -0.38 15.28
C GLY A 88 1.97 -1.47 14.20
N TYR A 89 0.83 -1.93 13.76
CA TYR A 89 0.68 -2.89 12.66
C TYR A 89 -0.57 -2.59 11.81
N ASP A 90 -0.57 -3.09 10.59
CA ASP A 90 -1.73 -3.18 9.70
C ASP A 90 -2.06 -4.64 9.40
N VAL A 91 -3.30 -4.87 8.99
CA VAL A 91 -3.80 -6.17 8.55
C VAL A 91 -4.43 -6.03 7.18
N LEU A 92 -3.89 -6.73 6.19
CA LEU A 92 -4.50 -6.88 4.88
C LEU A 92 -5.23 -8.22 4.79
N LEU A 93 -6.50 -8.18 4.42
CA LEU A 93 -7.28 -9.34 4.04
C LEU A 93 -7.69 -9.21 2.59
N ALA A 94 -7.52 -10.26 1.80
CA ALA A 94 -7.98 -10.30 0.42
C ALA A 94 -8.56 -11.66 0.06
N THR A 95 -9.52 -11.68 -0.85
CA THR A 95 -10.07 -12.91 -1.42
C THR A 95 -10.55 -12.65 -2.84
N GLY A 96 -10.55 -13.69 -3.67
CA GLY A 96 -10.98 -13.59 -5.05
C GLY A 96 -10.85 -14.91 -5.81
N TRP A 97 -11.09 -14.84 -7.08
CA TRP A 97 -10.89 -15.94 -8.02
C TRP A 97 -9.90 -15.53 -9.09
N ARG A 98 -9.01 -16.46 -9.41
CA ARG A 98 -8.08 -16.37 -10.54
C ARG A 98 -8.42 -17.45 -11.56
N PHE A 99 -8.36 -17.10 -12.83
CA PHE A 99 -8.69 -17.94 -13.97
C PHE A 99 -7.60 -17.83 -15.04
N GLY A 100 -7.56 -18.82 -15.94
CA GLY A 100 -6.65 -18.82 -17.07
C GLY A 100 -5.38 -19.62 -16.83
N ASP A 101 -4.42 -19.46 -17.72
CA ASP A 101 -3.15 -20.15 -17.70
C ASP A 101 -2.08 -19.27 -17.04
N PRO A 102 -1.43 -19.70 -15.94
CA PRO A 102 -0.37 -18.90 -15.29
C PRO A 102 0.81 -18.56 -16.21
N ASP A 103 1.11 -19.41 -17.18
CA ASP A 103 2.17 -19.18 -18.16
C ASP A 103 1.68 -18.45 -19.44
N GLY A 104 0.37 -18.27 -19.57
CA GLY A 104 -0.30 -17.58 -20.64
C GLY A 104 -1.15 -16.43 -20.16
N TRP A 105 -2.35 -16.27 -20.72
CA TRP A 105 -3.33 -15.30 -20.27
C TRP A 105 -4.01 -15.75 -18.99
N HIS A 106 -3.97 -14.92 -17.97
CA HIS A 106 -4.69 -15.10 -16.72
C HIS A 106 -5.37 -13.82 -16.27
N TYR A 107 -6.43 -13.96 -15.50
CA TYR A 107 -7.18 -12.84 -14.95
C TYR A 107 -7.77 -13.21 -13.59
N GLY A 108 -7.98 -12.21 -12.76
CA GLY A 108 -8.55 -12.37 -11.43
C GLY A 108 -9.48 -11.24 -11.05
N LEU A 109 -10.45 -11.59 -10.22
CA LEU A 109 -11.38 -10.65 -9.61
C LEU A 109 -11.40 -10.90 -8.11
N GLY A 110 -11.37 -9.84 -7.32
CA GLY A 110 -11.38 -9.99 -5.87
C GLY A 110 -11.75 -8.73 -5.11
N LEU A 111 -11.75 -8.90 -3.81
CA LEU A 111 -11.92 -7.84 -2.82
C LEU A 111 -10.71 -7.85 -1.89
N ALA A 112 -10.29 -6.68 -1.45
CA ALA A 112 -9.26 -6.54 -0.44
C ALA A 112 -9.68 -5.48 0.57
N THR A 113 -9.28 -5.66 1.82
CA THR A 113 -9.46 -4.66 2.88
C THR A 113 -8.21 -4.57 3.71
N GLU A 114 -7.78 -3.36 3.94
CA GLU A 114 -6.64 -3.00 4.73
C GLU A 114 -7.13 -2.31 6.00
N PHE A 115 -6.82 -2.91 7.14
CA PHE A 115 -7.19 -2.42 8.46
C PHE A 115 -5.96 -1.87 9.17
N PHE A 116 -6.14 -0.74 9.82
CA PHE A 116 -5.13 -0.09 10.65
C PHE A 116 -5.64 -0.03 12.11
N PRO A 117 -5.49 -1.08 12.90
CA PRO A 117 -6.08 -1.18 14.24
C PRO A 117 -5.72 0.01 15.13
N GLY A 118 -6.75 0.71 15.62
CA GLY A 118 -6.62 1.91 16.45
C GLY A 118 -6.33 3.20 15.68
N ALA A 119 -5.86 3.12 14.43
CA ALA A 119 -5.44 4.29 13.65
C ALA A 119 -6.60 5.19 13.27
N LYS A 120 -6.52 6.44 13.72
CA LYS A 120 -7.51 7.49 13.45
C LYS A 120 -6.91 8.86 13.77
N PHE A 121 -7.46 9.88 13.16
CA PHE A 121 -7.10 11.28 13.45
C PHE A 121 -8.36 12.15 13.43
N ASP A 122 -8.34 13.21 14.21
CA ASP A 122 -9.36 14.24 14.19
C ASP A 122 -8.83 15.41 13.36
N ALA A 123 -9.64 15.93 12.41
CA ALA A 123 -9.26 17.00 11.52
C ALA A 123 -10.43 17.94 11.24
N PRO A 124 -10.20 19.25 11.09
CA PRO A 124 -11.23 20.17 10.63
C PRO A 124 -11.59 19.92 9.16
N TYR A 125 -12.83 20.08 8.82
CA TYR A 125 -13.34 20.01 7.45
C TYR A 125 -13.73 21.38 6.91
N ALA A 126 -13.77 22.39 7.78
CA ALA A 126 -14.00 23.78 7.43
C ALA A 126 -13.37 24.70 8.48
N PHE A 127 -13.29 25.99 8.17
CA PHE A 127 -12.88 27.06 9.06
C PHE A 127 -13.91 28.19 9.03
N ASP A 128 -14.07 28.87 10.13
CA ASP A 128 -14.78 30.16 10.18
C ASP A 128 -13.90 31.20 9.47
N LEU A 129 -14.46 31.82 8.42
CA LEU A 129 -13.71 32.79 7.61
C LEU A 129 -13.41 34.11 8.34
N ASN A 130 -14.14 34.43 9.42
CA ASN A 130 -13.95 35.65 10.19
C ASN A 130 -12.91 35.48 11.30
N THR A 131 -12.90 34.31 11.95
CA THR A 131 -12.03 34.06 13.11
C THR A 131 -10.82 33.19 12.77
N GLY A 132 -10.87 32.47 11.66
CA GLY A 132 -9.85 31.45 11.30
C GLY A 132 -9.93 30.18 12.15
N GLU A 133 -10.94 30.05 13.02
CA GLU A 133 -11.09 28.90 13.89
C GLU A 133 -11.54 27.67 13.12
N PRO A 134 -11.00 26.48 13.45
CA PRO A 134 -11.40 25.24 12.83
C PRO A 134 -12.82 24.87 13.22
N THR A 135 -13.64 24.57 12.22
CA THR A 135 -15.02 24.11 12.40
C THR A 135 -15.20 22.69 11.85
N ASN A 136 -16.30 22.04 12.23
CA ASN A 136 -16.67 20.75 11.70
C ASN A 136 -15.55 19.69 11.85
N VAL A 137 -14.95 19.61 13.03
CA VAL A 137 -13.89 18.63 13.34
C VAL A 137 -14.50 17.23 13.36
N ARG A 138 -13.92 16.31 12.57
CA ARG A 138 -14.39 14.92 12.45
C ARG A 138 -13.26 13.94 12.60
N ARG A 139 -13.62 12.77 13.10
CA ARG A 139 -12.73 11.60 13.17
C ARG A 139 -12.70 10.86 11.85
N THR A 140 -11.49 10.63 11.33
CA THR A 140 -11.24 9.87 10.11
C THR A 140 -10.38 8.65 10.42
N ARG A 141 -10.73 7.48 9.81
CA ARG A 141 -9.95 6.24 9.88
C ARG A 141 -9.12 6.07 8.62
N TYR A 142 -8.08 5.25 8.72
CA TYR A 142 -7.21 4.88 7.59
C TYR A 142 -7.70 3.63 6.85
N ASP A 143 -8.60 2.83 7.45
CA ASP A 143 -9.10 1.58 6.87
C ASP A 143 -9.60 1.79 5.44
N THR A 144 -9.22 0.88 4.53
CA THR A 144 -9.53 1.00 3.11
C THR A 144 -9.93 -0.33 2.50
N SER A 145 -11.02 -0.34 1.73
CA SER A 145 -11.47 -1.52 0.98
C SER A 145 -11.41 -1.27 -0.51
N TYR A 146 -11.12 -2.33 -1.27
CA TYR A 146 -10.91 -2.29 -2.72
C TYR A 146 -11.68 -3.38 -3.43
N ALA A 147 -12.18 -3.07 -4.63
CA ALA A 147 -12.38 -4.06 -5.68
C ALA A 147 -11.04 -4.19 -6.44
N VAL A 148 -10.67 -5.42 -6.77
CA VAL A 148 -9.41 -5.74 -7.43
C VAL A 148 -9.70 -6.47 -8.74
N LEU A 149 -9.13 -5.97 -9.83
CA LEU A 149 -9.05 -6.65 -11.12
C LEU A 149 -7.56 -6.94 -11.39
N GLU A 150 -7.26 -8.19 -11.72
CA GLU A 150 -5.95 -8.64 -12.15
C GLU A 150 -6.02 -9.12 -13.60
N LEU A 151 -5.04 -8.74 -14.40
CA LEU A 151 -4.85 -9.16 -15.78
C LEU A 151 -3.38 -9.47 -15.96
N GLY A 152 -3.06 -10.64 -16.52
CA GLY A 152 -1.67 -11.02 -16.72
C GLY A 152 -1.44 -11.81 -17.99
N TRP A 153 -0.18 -11.81 -18.42
CA TRP A 153 0.30 -12.62 -19.53
C TRP A 153 1.73 -13.08 -19.26
N GLY A 154 1.89 -14.36 -19.02
CA GLY A 154 3.19 -14.92 -18.62
C GLY A 154 3.75 -14.20 -17.38
N ALA A 155 4.89 -13.56 -17.52
CA ALA A 155 5.60 -12.86 -16.44
C ALA A 155 5.11 -11.43 -16.18
N LEU A 156 4.16 -10.92 -16.95
CA LEU A 156 3.61 -9.57 -16.83
C LEU A 156 2.26 -9.63 -16.11
N ASP A 157 2.15 -8.92 -14.99
CA ASP A 157 0.93 -8.74 -14.20
C ASP A 157 0.51 -7.28 -14.19
N ALA A 158 -0.74 -7.00 -14.51
CA ALA A 158 -1.39 -5.71 -14.32
C ALA A 158 -2.48 -5.83 -13.27
N ARG A 159 -2.56 -4.87 -12.35
CA ARG A 159 -3.55 -4.85 -11.30
C ARG A 159 -4.20 -3.49 -11.21
N ILE A 160 -5.53 -3.50 -11.13
CA ILE A 160 -6.34 -2.31 -11.02
C ILE A 160 -7.15 -2.43 -9.73
N LEU A 161 -7.01 -1.45 -8.83
CA LEU A 161 -7.75 -1.38 -7.59
C LEU A 161 -8.68 -0.17 -7.63
N ASN A 162 -9.96 -0.39 -7.31
CA ASN A 162 -10.93 0.68 -7.12
C ASN A 162 -11.32 0.77 -5.65
N VAL A 163 -11.23 1.96 -5.07
CA VAL A 163 -11.54 2.20 -3.65
C VAL A 163 -13.03 2.19 -3.41
N LEU A 164 -13.50 1.25 -2.60
CA LEU A 164 -14.90 1.07 -2.21
C LEU A 164 -15.26 1.79 -0.90
N SER A 165 -14.31 1.88 0.04
CA SER A 165 -14.49 2.60 1.30
C SER A 165 -14.67 4.09 1.08
N LYS A 166 -15.22 4.80 2.12
CA LYS A 166 -15.43 6.25 2.06
C LYS A 166 -14.14 7.01 1.76
N ASN A 167 -13.04 6.62 2.42
CA ASN A 167 -11.74 7.24 2.27
C ASN A 167 -10.70 6.20 1.88
N TYR A 168 -9.74 6.62 1.09
CA TYR A 168 -8.53 5.95 0.78
C TYR A 168 -7.47 6.34 1.81
N ARG A 169 -7.12 5.44 2.74
CA ARG A 169 -6.11 5.65 3.81
C ARG A 169 -6.21 7.03 4.48
N GLY A 170 -7.44 7.44 4.80
CA GLY A 170 -7.71 8.73 5.42
C GLY A 170 -7.77 9.93 4.48
N ALA A 171 -7.60 9.77 3.16
CA ALA A 171 -7.69 10.86 2.19
C ALA A 171 -9.12 11.42 2.14
N SER A 172 -9.30 12.56 2.77
CA SER A 172 -10.54 13.33 2.92
C SER A 172 -10.17 14.81 2.97
N THR A 173 -11.12 15.72 2.92
CA THR A 173 -10.84 17.16 3.06
C THR A 173 -10.01 17.43 4.32
N GLY A 174 -10.46 16.95 5.49
CA GLY A 174 -9.69 17.13 6.73
C GLY A 174 -8.32 16.49 6.70
N GLY A 175 -8.19 15.32 6.04
CA GLY A 175 -6.93 14.62 5.93
C GLY A 175 -5.94 15.30 4.98
N VAL A 176 -6.30 15.49 3.72
CA VAL A 176 -5.40 16.03 2.68
C VAL A 176 -5.14 17.52 2.90
N CYS A 177 -6.22 18.33 2.98
CA CYS A 177 -6.08 19.78 3.14
C CYS A 177 -5.48 20.12 4.51
N GLY A 178 -5.85 19.38 5.57
CA GLY A 178 -5.29 19.56 6.91
C GLY A 178 -3.81 19.22 7.01
N GLN A 179 -3.35 18.15 6.36
CA GLN A 179 -1.93 17.81 6.30
C GLN A 179 -1.12 18.88 5.56
N MET A 180 -1.67 19.37 4.43
CA MET A 180 -1.05 20.50 3.71
C MET A 180 -0.98 21.76 4.57
N LEU A 181 -2.06 22.10 5.28
CA LEU A 181 -2.07 23.27 6.15
C LEU A 181 -1.06 23.16 7.30
N ALA A 182 -0.90 21.96 7.84
CA ALA A 182 0.01 21.72 8.97
C ALA A 182 1.49 21.72 8.59
N LEU A 183 1.86 21.39 7.36
CA LEU A 183 3.24 21.15 6.95
C LEU A 183 3.70 21.98 5.73
N SER A 184 2.80 22.70 5.06
CA SER A 184 3.16 23.54 3.92
C SER A 184 3.78 24.86 4.39
N ALA A 185 4.79 25.29 3.67
CA ALA A 185 5.29 26.65 3.78
C ALA A 185 4.35 27.68 3.10
N ASP A 186 3.46 27.22 2.22
CA ASP A 186 2.46 28.03 1.53
C ASP A 186 1.05 27.56 1.94
N PRO A 187 0.41 28.25 2.91
CA PRO A 187 -0.94 27.90 3.35
C PRO A 187 -2.02 28.15 2.28
N ALA A 188 -1.78 28.98 1.25
CA ALA A 188 -2.77 29.29 0.22
C ALA A 188 -3.24 28.01 -0.51
N ARG A 189 -2.34 27.09 -0.82
CA ARG A 189 -2.67 25.79 -1.44
C ARG A 189 -3.59 24.95 -0.55
N ALA A 190 -3.40 24.99 0.75
CA ALA A 190 -4.25 24.29 1.69
C ALA A 190 -5.64 24.92 1.79
N LEU A 191 -5.71 26.27 1.78
CA LEU A 191 -6.97 27.02 1.77
C LEU A 191 -7.74 26.77 0.47
N ASP A 192 -7.09 26.77 -0.69
CA ASP A 192 -7.70 26.38 -1.97
C ASP A 192 -8.26 24.94 -1.94
N CYS A 193 -7.58 24.05 -1.24
CA CYS A 193 -8.06 22.68 -1.03
C CYS A 193 -9.35 22.67 -0.20
N TYR A 194 -9.42 23.43 0.89
CA TYR A 194 -10.63 23.56 1.72
C TYR A 194 -11.77 24.27 1.00
N ALA A 195 -11.50 25.26 0.16
CA ALA A 195 -12.48 26.00 -0.61
C ALA A 195 -13.27 25.11 -1.58
N ARG A 196 -12.76 23.95 -1.93
CA ARG A 196 -13.49 22.94 -2.74
C ARG A 196 -14.62 22.24 -1.99
N GLY A 197 -14.70 22.42 -0.67
CA GLY A 197 -15.74 21.83 0.18
C GLY A 197 -15.37 20.46 0.76
N ASP A 198 -16.38 19.81 1.35
CA ASP A 198 -16.23 18.52 2.01
C ASP A 198 -16.31 17.36 1.00
N HIS A 199 -15.19 16.68 0.83
CA HIS A 199 -15.05 15.55 -0.08
C HIS A 199 -14.44 14.33 0.60
N ASN A 200 -14.72 13.16 0.03
CA ASN A 200 -14.09 11.89 0.31
C ASN A 200 -13.38 11.36 -0.95
N SER A 201 -12.64 10.26 -0.80
CA SER A 201 -11.88 9.67 -1.89
C SER A 201 -12.42 8.31 -2.39
N ARG A 202 -13.69 7.97 -2.12
CA ARG A 202 -14.34 6.79 -2.69
C ARG A 202 -14.30 6.84 -4.22
N GLY A 203 -13.99 5.71 -4.85
CA GLY A 203 -13.86 5.63 -6.30
C GLY A 203 -12.51 6.12 -6.82
N SER A 204 -11.49 6.24 -5.95
CA SER A 204 -10.09 6.37 -6.36
C SER A 204 -9.62 5.13 -7.11
N TRP A 205 -8.65 5.30 -7.99
CA TRP A 205 -8.08 4.25 -8.80
C TRP A 205 -6.57 4.13 -8.57
N LEU A 206 -6.12 2.87 -8.49
CA LEU A 206 -4.71 2.53 -8.42
C LEU A 206 -4.43 1.48 -9.48
N VAL A 207 -3.33 1.64 -10.17
CA VAL A 207 -2.88 0.71 -11.21
C VAL A 207 -1.44 0.34 -10.93
N ASP A 208 -1.16 -0.95 -10.96
CA ASP A 208 0.17 -1.53 -10.82
C ASP A 208 0.49 -2.39 -12.02
N LEU A 209 1.73 -2.33 -12.46
CA LEU A 209 2.29 -3.15 -13.51
C LEU A 209 3.58 -3.77 -13.00
N ASP A 210 3.62 -5.09 -12.92
CA ASP A 210 4.75 -5.87 -12.44
C ASP A 210 5.27 -6.78 -13.55
N TYR A 211 6.58 -6.80 -13.76
CA TYR A 211 7.22 -7.69 -14.71
C TYR A 211 8.39 -8.42 -14.05
N LYS A 212 8.37 -9.76 -14.15
CA LYS A 212 9.34 -10.65 -13.53
C LYS A 212 10.13 -11.39 -14.59
N ILE A 213 11.44 -11.14 -14.64
CA ILE A 213 12.33 -11.75 -15.63
C ILE A 213 13.22 -12.78 -14.92
N PRO A 214 13.05 -14.06 -15.17
CA PRO A 214 13.95 -15.08 -14.63
C PRO A 214 15.33 -14.93 -15.28
N LEU A 215 16.34 -14.62 -14.46
CA LEU A 215 17.75 -14.55 -14.89
C LEU A 215 18.44 -15.89 -14.74
N SER A 216 17.99 -16.72 -13.80
CA SER A 216 18.40 -18.12 -13.56
C SER A 216 17.33 -18.81 -12.71
N ASP A 217 17.50 -20.12 -12.46
CA ASP A 217 16.60 -20.91 -11.59
C ASP A 217 16.45 -20.34 -10.17
N LYS A 218 17.40 -19.52 -9.73
CA LYS A 218 17.45 -18.94 -8.38
C LYS A 218 17.30 -17.43 -8.37
N THR A 219 17.41 -16.75 -9.49
CA THR A 219 17.48 -15.29 -9.54
C THR A 219 16.45 -14.70 -10.49
N THR A 220 15.65 -13.77 -10.00
CA THR A 220 14.62 -13.06 -10.76
C THR A 220 14.86 -11.56 -10.68
N LEU A 221 14.87 -10.87 -11.82
CA LEU A 221 14.77 -9.42 -11.90
C LEU A 221 13.31 -9.03 -11.81
N LYS A 222 13.01 -8.03 -10.99
CA LYS A 222 11.66 -7.48 -10.78
C LYS A 222 11.63 -6.04 -11.26
N LEU A 223 10.66 -5.72 -12.09
CA LEU A 223 10.36 -4.36 -12.52
C LEU A 223 8.93 -4.02 -12.10
N HIS A 224 8.74 -2.82 -11.60
CA HIS A 224 7.43 -2.32 -11.18
C HIS A 224 7.20 -0.89 -11.68
N ALA A 225 5.97 -0.59 -12.09
CA ALA A 225 5.48 0.75 -12.35
C ALA A 225 4.06 0.87 -11.79
N GLY A 226 3.82 1.89 -10.98
CA GLY A 226 2.54 2.13 -10.36
C GLY A 226 2.06 3.56 -10.55
N THR A 227 0.74 3.74 -10.46
CA THR A 227 0.13 5.08 -10.39
C THR A 227 -1.14 5.04 -9.57
N GLN A 228 -1.40 6.12 -8.85
CA GLN A 228 -2.67 6.33 -8.15
C GLN A 228 -3.32 7.64 -8.56
N ARG A 229 -4.65 7.61 -8.63
CA ARG A 229 -5.51 8.75 -8.89
C ARG A 229 -6.54 8.84 -7.77
N ILE A 230 -6.30 9.76 -6.86
CA ILE A 230 -7.16 9.95 -5.68
C ILE A 230 -8.27 10.91 -6.04
N LYS A 231 -9.49 10.39 -6.05
CA LYS A 231 -10.68 11.16 -6.39
C LYS A 231 -10.82 12.36 -5.45
N ASN A 232 -11.10 13.54 -6.02
CA ASN A 232 -11.19 14.84 -5.35
C ASN A 232 -9.88 15.42 -4.79
N PHE A 233 -8.79 14.66 -4.76
CA PHE A 233 -7.51 15.09 -4.16
C PHE A 233 -6.33 14.83 -5.10
N LYS A 234 -6.23 15.65 -6.16
CA LYS A 234 -5.13 15.55 -7.14
C LYS A 234 -3.74 15.74 -6.51
N GLU A 235 -3.67 16.39 -5.36
CA GLU A 235 -2.47 16.61 -4.57
C GLU A 235 -1.88 15.30 -4.04
N ALA A 236 -2.74 14.30 -3.82
CA ALA A 236 -2.36 12.96 -3.38
C ALA A 236 -2.06 11.99 -4.53
N ASN A 237 -2.15 12.46 -5.78
CA ASN A 237 -1.77 11.65 -6.95
C ASN A 237 -0.26 11.54 -7.07
N TYR A 238 0.22 10.32 -7.32
CA TYR A 238 1.62 10.09 -7.68
C TYR A 238 1.78 8.85 -8.55
N SER A 239 2.98 8.66 -9.05
CA SER A 239 3.42 7.42 -9.69
C SER A 239 4.67 6.92 -9.00
N ASP A 240 4.91 5.61 -9.08
CA ASP A 240 6.08 5.00 -8.49
C ASP A 240 6.66 3.92 -9.40
N TYR A 241 7.93 3.69 -9.22
CA TYR A 241 8.70 2.73 -9.99
C TYR A 241 9.62 1.95 -9.04
N SER A 242 9.92 0.72 -9.38
CA SER A 242 11.03 0.02 -8.75
C SER A 242 11.75 -0.93 -9.70
N ILE A 243 13.01 -1.15 -9.41
CA ILE A 243 13.83 -2.22 -9.98
C ILE A 243 14.45 -3.00 -8.84
N GLY A 244 14.34 -4.32 -8.89
CA GLY A 244 14.83 -5.17 -7.82
C GLY A 244 15.27 -6.54 -8.30
N VAL A 245 15.99 -7.21 -7.43
CA VAL A 245 16.44 -8.60 -7.64
C VAL A 245 15.94 -9.44 -6.47
N LEU A 246 15.41 -10.61 -6.79
CA LEU A 246 15.09 -11.67 -5.83
C LEU A 246 16.02 -12.85 -6.09
N HIS A 247 16.66 -13.38 -5.03
CA HIS A 247 17.55 -14.52 -5.09
C HIS A 247 17.16 -15.57 -4.06
N LYS A 248 17.00 -16.83 -4.51
CA LYS A 248 16.66 -17.98 -3.65
C LYS A 248 17.93 -18.71 -3.24
N GLN A 249 18.25 -18.73 -1.94
CA GLN A 249 19.43 -19.40 -1.42
C GLN A 249 19.18 -19.87 0.02
N TRP A 250 19.64 -21.09 0.34
CA TRP A 250 19.57 -21.71 1.67
C TRP A 250 18.16 -21.79 2.27
N GLY A 251 17.14 -21.96 1.43
CA GLY A 251 15.74 -21.99 1.84
C GLY A 251 15.14 -20.63 2.19
N PHE A 252 15.84 -19.54 1.87
CA PHE A 252 15.37 -18.16 2.00
C PHE A 252 15.26 -17.49 0.62
N GLU A 253 14.36 -16.50 0.55
CA GLU A 253 14.30 -15.55 -0.54
C GLU A 253 14.89 -14.20 -0.07
N TRP A 254 15.93 -13.76 -0.74
CA TRP A 254 16.63 -12.50 -0.50
C TRP A 254 16.21 -11.50 -1.56
N SER A 255 15.80 -10.31 -1.19
CA SER A 255 15.50 -9.26 -2.17
C SER A 255 16.20 -7.95 -1.87
N ALA A 256 16.51 -7.24 -2.96
CA ALA A 256 17.03 -5.88 -2.96
C ALA A 256 16.25 -5.09 -4.03
N ASP A 257 15.45 -4.11 -3.59
CA ASP A 257 14.56 -3.33 -4.44
C ASP A 257 14.92 -1.84 -4.32
N TYR A 258 15.30 -1.20 -5.43
CA TYR A 258 15.45 0.25 -5.48
C TYR A 258 14.12 0.88 -5.88
N VAL A 259 13.51 1.63 -4.98
CA VAL A 259 12.18 2.21 -5.12
C VAL A 259 12.25 3.71 -5.35
N MET A 260 11.39 4.23 -6.25
CA MET A 260 11.42 5.59 -6.78
C MET A 260 10.02 6.19 -6.86
N PRO A 261 9.44 6.67 -5.75
CA PRO A 261 8.17 7.39 -5.80
C PRO A 261 8.34 8.77 -6.47
N LYS A 262 7.35 9.19 -7.22
CA LYS A 262 7.27 10.50 -7.91
C LYS A 262 6.07 11.28 -7.42
N THR A 263 6.18 11.79 -6.22
CA THR A 263 5.17 12.63 -5.56
C THR A 263 5.25 14.08 -6.03
N LYS A 264 4.12 14.80 -5.99
CA LYS A 264 4.06 16.22 -6.35
C LYS A 264 3.89 17.14 -5.15
N THR A 265 3.15 16.69 -4.14
CA THR A 265 2.82 17.46 -2.94
C THR A 265 3.55 16.83 -1.76
N ARG A 266 4.74 17.31 -1.52
CA ARG A 266 5.70 16.73 -0.58
C ARG A 266 5.15 16.65 0.85
N GLU A 267 4.36 17.63 1.24
CA GLU A 267 3.75 17.77 2.57
C GLU A 267 2.89 16.55 2.94
N LEU A 268 2.23 15.93 1.95
CA LEU A 268 1.40 14.74 2.17
C LEU A 268 2.20 13.48 2.49
N PHE A 269 3.51 13.51 2.19
CA PHE A 269 4.43 12.39 2.40
C PHE A 269 5.48 12.70 3.47
N GLN A 270 5.14 13.59 4.39
CA GLN A 270 5.95 13.96 5.54
C GLN A 270 5.28 13.58 6.84
N VAL A 271 6.08 13.17 7.81
CA VAL A 271 5.66 12.73 9.14
C VAL A 271 6.44 13.49 10.20
N VAL A 272 5.74 14.01 11.19
CA VAL A 272 6.36 14.63 12.38
C VAL A 272 6.81 13.52 13.34
N ASP A 273 8.12 13.38 13.54
CA ASP A 273 8.74 12.44 14.46
C ASP A 273 9.54 13.21 15.52
N GLY A 274 8.89 13.52 16.64
CA GLY A 274 9.43 14.44 17.66
C GLY A 274 9.58 15.86 17.10
N ASN A 275 10.81 16.37 17.11
CA ASN A 275 11.14 17.69 16.58
C ASN A 275 11.61 17.68 15.12
N LYS A 276 11.48 16.55 14.43
CA LYS A 276 11.94 16.39 13.04
C LYS A 276 10.77 16.09 12.11
N ILE A 277 10.81 16.65 10.91
CA ILE A 277 9.94 16.28 9.80
C ILE A 277 10.70 15.24 8.96
N ARG A 278 10.13 14.05 8.80
CA ARG A 278 10.70 12.97 8.01
C ARG A 278 9.90 12.76 6.73
N SER A 279 10.59 12.65 5.61
CA SER A 279 9.98 12.25 4.35
C SER A 279 9.87 10.71 4.28
N VAL A 280 8.72 10.23 3.80
CA VAL A 280 8.44 8.80 3.60
C VAL A 280 8.44 8.42 2.11
N ASP A 281 8.61 9.39 1.22
CA ASP A 281 8.58 9.27 -0.25
C ASP A 281 9.96 9.36 -0.93
N GLY A 282 11.04 9.24 -0.17
CA GLY A 282 12.40 9.27 -0.74
C GLY A 282 12.73 8.01 -1.54
N ASN A 283 13.52 8.18 -2.62
CA ASN A 283 14.14 7.04 -3.32
C ASN A 283 14.97 6.23 -2.31
N ARG A 284 14.89 4.90 -2.38
CA ARG A 284 15.56 4.06 -1.39
C ARG A 284 15.85 2.65 -1.89
N LEU A 285 16.94 2.08 -1.41
CA LEU A 285 17.19 0.65 -1.50
C LEU A 285 16.50 -0.03 -0.30
N VAL A 286 15.60 -0.95 -0.58
CA VAL A 286 14.91 -1.79 0.41
C VAL A 286 15.47 -3.19 0.31
N LEU A 287 15.95 -3.71 1.42
CA LEU A 287 16.43 -5.08 1.55
C LEU A 287 15.40 -5.90 2.29
N ALA A 288 15.19 -7.15 1.86
CA ALA A 288 14.35 -8.06 2.60
C ALA A 288 14.89 -9.50 2.54
N VAL A 289 14.53 -10.26 3.55
CA VAL A 289 14.70 -11.70 3.60
C VAL A 289 13.38 -12.33 4.02
N SER A 290 12.95 -13.37 3.30
CA SER A 290 11.75 -14.12 3.65
C SER A 290 11.98 -15.63 3.60
N ARG A 291 11.10 -16.35 4.28
CA ARG A 291 11.01 -17.80 4.23
C ARG A 291 9.55 -18.20 4.15
N LYS A 292 9.29 -19.16 3.26
CA LYS A 292 7.98 -19.78 3.06
C LYS A 292 7.96 -21.18 3.69
N PHE A 293 6.79 -21.55 4.19
CA PHE A 293 6.52 -22.83 4.86
C PHE A 293 5.27 -23.47 4.32
#